data_5d5644cb923f5a080644321b49c5b7d6
#
_entry.id   5d5644cb923f5a080644321b49c5b7d6
#
_cell.length_a   1.000
_cell.length_b   1.000
_cell.length_c   1.000
_cell.angle_alpha   90.00
_cell.angle_beta   90.00
_cell.angle_gamma   90.00
#
_symmetry.space_group_name_H-M   'P 1'
#
loop_
_entity.id
_entity.type
_entity.pdbx_description
1 polymer ?
#
loop_
_entity_poly.entity_id
_entity_poly.type
_entity_poly.pdbx_seq_one_letter_code
_entity_poly.pdbx_strand_id
1 'polypeptide(L)'
;MNVIYTVITGGKDVLSEDINTRGAHAVCFTDDPTLKSEKWEIRQIPSLYKDVRRDSRTVKMLPHIFFPEAEYSLYVDGNIISKVPIQRMINEYLEDDDIAVFKHHTRDCLFQEAQECIRLGLDDKDVIERHTERYKGFPEHKGLYQCGMILRRHTPRIKRLNEAWHAEYCTGAKRDQISFPYVLEKEGVSIFAIDSYAYLHDYFVYTNHAKPSEWAGKI
;
A
#
# COMPACT_ATOMS: atom_id res chain seq x y z
N MET A 1 -7.40 -18.95 3.87
CA MET A 1 -6.03 -18.69 4.38
C MET A 1 -5.84 -17.19 4.52
N ASN A 2 -5.20 -16.71 5.61
CA ASN A 2 -4.84 -15.30 5.75
C ASN A 2 -3.37 -15.10 5.40
N VAL A 3 -3.02 -13.97 4.79
CA VAL A 3 -1.67 -13.62 4.41
C VAL A 3 -1.30 -12.23 4.95
N ILE A 4 -0.10 -12.10 5.52
CA ILE A 4 0.55 -10.81 5.78
C ILE A 4 1.72 -10.72 4.80
N TYR A 5 1.83 -9.61 4.07
CA TYR A 5 2.91 -9.49 3.11
C TYR A 5 3.50 -8.07 3.06
N THR A 6 4.76 -8.03 2.72
CA THR A 6 5.52 -6.79 2.51
C THR A 6 6.36 -6.90 1.24
N VAL A 7 6.84 -5.76 0.76
CA VAL A 7 7.76 -5.68 -0.39
C VAL A 7 8.91 -4.76 -0.03
N ILE A 8 10.12 -5.31 0.04
CA ILE A 8 11.34 -4.58 0.34
C ILE A 8 12.28 -4.68 -0.86
N THR A 9 12.54 -3.55 -1.50
CA THR A 9 13.39 -3.46 -2.69
C THR A 9 14.44 -2.35 -2.54
N GLY A 10 15.58 -2.52 -3.21
CA GLY A 10 16.67 -1.56 -3.18
C GLY A 10 17.30 -1.37 -1.79
N GLY A 11 17.05 -2.30 -0.85
CA GLY A 11 17.50 -2.20 0.53
C GLY A 11 16.93 -0.98 1.26
N LYS A 12 15.70 -0.55 0.90
CA LYS A 12 15.07 0.63 1.48
C LYS A 12 14.74 0.44 2.96
N ASP A 13 14.33 -0.76 3.34
CA ASP A 13 13.93 -1.11 4.69
C ASP A 13 14.66 -2.36 5.18
N VAL A 14 14.68 -2.55 6.50
CA VAL A 14 15.12 -3.79 7.13
C VAL A 14 13.89 -4.62 7.46
N LEU A 15 13.87 -5.87 7.02
CA LEU A 15 12.79 -6.80 7.35
C LEU A 15 12.77 -7.06 8.87
N SER A 16 11.64 -6.78 9.49
CA SER A 16 11.49 -6.98 10.94
C SER A 16 11.00 -8.39 11.26
N GLU A 17 11.70 -9.06 12.17
CA GLU A 17 11.26 -10.32 12.79
C GLU A 17 10.22 -10.11 13.91
N ASP A 18 9.96 -8.87 14.31
CA ASP A 18 9.04 -8.55 15.43
C ASP A 18 7.56 -8.45 14.99
N ILE A 19 7.24 -8.99 13.82
CA ILE A 19 5.87 -9.02 13.31
C ILE A 19 5.03 -10.10 13.98
N ASN A 20 3.74 -9.81 14.21
CA ASN A 20 2.78 -10.79 14.67
C ASN A 20 2.21 -11.59 13.48
N THR A 21 2.65 -12.82 13.32
CA THR A 21 2.22 -13.73 12.23
C THR A 21 1.11 -14.70 12.65
N ARG A 22 0.56 -14.57 13.86
CA ARG A 22 -0.43 -15.51 14.37
C ARG A 22 -1.69 -15.56 13.48
N GLY A 23 -1.95 -16.75 12.94
CA GLY A 23 -3.12 -17.00 12.09
C GLY A 23 -2.98 -16.52 10.65
N ALA A 24 -1.74 -16.18 10.23
CA ALA A 24 -1.44 -15.78 8.85
C ALA A 24 -0.10 -16.34 8.37
N HIS A 25 0.00 -16.54 7.07
CA HIS A 25 1.25 -16.83 6.38
C HIS A 25 1.95 -15.50 6.06
N ALA A 26 3.18 -15.32 6.52
CA ALA A 26 3.95 -14.12 6.30
C ALA A 26 4.88 -14.26 5.10
N VAL A 27 4.82 -13.33 4.14
CA VAL A 27 5.61 -13.36 2.91
C VAL A 27 6.27 -12.01 2.66
N CYS A 28 7.58 -12.01 2.45
CA CYS A 28 8.35 -10.84 2.03
C CYS A 28 8.82 -11.01 0.59
N PHE A 29 8.41 -10.10 -0.30
CA PHE A 29 8.98 -10.00 -1.64
C PHE A 29 10.17 -9.05 -1.62
N THR A 30 11.26 -9.45 -2.25
CA THR A 30 12.50 -8.67 -2.28
C THR A 30 13.28 -8.88 -3.57
N ASP A 31 14.10 -7.90 -3.92
CA ASP A 31 15.12 -8.00 -4.97
C ASP A 31 16.50 -8.45 -4.43
N ASP A 32 16.63 -8.61 -3.11
CA ASP A 32 17.84 -9.13 -2.46
C ASP A 32 17.82 -10.67 -2.38
N PRO A 33 18.63 -11.39 -3.18
CA PRO A 33 18.66 -12.84 -3.16
C PRO A 33 19.30 -13.44 -1.89
N THR A 34 19.90 -12.59 -1.05
CA THR A 34 20.59 -13.01 0.18
C THR A 34 19.74 -12.84 1.43
N LEU A 35 18.61 -12.12 1.33
CA LEU A 35 17.71 -11.91 2.45
C LEU A 35 17.18 -13.24 2.99
N LYS A 36 17.25 -13.40 4.30
CA LYS A 36 16.73 -14.57 5.03
C LYS A 36 15.89 -14.10 6.19
N SER A 37 14.96 -14.94 6.61
CA SER A 37 14.10 -14.70 7.76
C SER A 37 13.66 -16.04 8.37
N GLU A 38 13.39 -16.03 9.67
CA GLU A 38 12.79 -17.17 10.38
C GLU A 38 11.26 -17.12 10.37
N LYS A 39 10.68 -15.92 10.25
CA LYS A 39 9.22 -15.72 10.27
C LYS A 39 8.60 -15.51 8.90
N TRP A 40 9.38 -14.99 7.94
CA TRP A 40 8.88 -14.65 6.63
C TRP A 40 9.33 -15.65 5.58
N GLU A 41 8.41 -16.14 4.77
CA GLU A 41 8.79 -16.75 3.51
C GLU A 41 9.33 -15.67 2.58
N ILE A 42 10.58 -15.85 2.12
CA ILE A 42 11.21 -14.89 1.22
C ILE A 42 10.93 -15.31 -0.22
N ARG A 43 10.35 -14.39 -1.00
CA ARG A 43 10.09 -14.56 -2.43
C ARG A 43 10.82 -13.49 -3.22
N GLN A 44 11.43 -13.89 -4.34
CA GLN A 44 12.02 -12.92 -5.26
C GLN A 44 10.91 -12.15 -5.98
N ILE A 45 11.07 -10.82 -6.04
CA ILE A 45 10.11 -9.97 -6.73
C ILE A 45 10.21 -10.16 -8.25
N PRO A 46 9.09 -10.29 -8.98
CA PRO A 46 9.13 -10.36 -10.43
C PRO A 46 9.56 -9.02 -11.04
N SER A 47 10.52 -9.05 -11.96
CA SER A 47 10.95 -7.87 -12.72
C SER A 47 10.12 -7.73 -13.99
N LEU A 48 9.00 -7.03 -13.90
CA LEU A 48 8.04 -6.85 -14.99
C LEU A 48 8.26 -5.55 -15.77
N TYR A 49 8.66 -4.48 -15.08
CA TYR A 49 8.74 -3.13 -15.65
C TYR A 49 10.16 -2.60 -15.77
N LYS A 50 11.19 -3.34 -15.33
CA LYS A 50 12.56 -2.82 -15.15
C LYS A 50 12.61 -1.54 -14.32
N ASP A 51 11.63 -1.36 -13.46
CA ASP A 51 11.45 -0.26 -12.53
C ASP A 51 11.02 -0.86 -11.18
N VAL A 52 11.96 -0.90 -10.26
CA VAL A 52 11.81 -1.53 -8.94
C VAL A 52 10.60 -0.99 -8.17
N ARG A 53 10.27 0.31 -8.35
CA ARG A 53 9.11 0.91 -7.71
C ARG A 53 7.80 0.37 -8.32
N ARG A 54 7.73 0.26 -9.66
CA ARG A 54 6.54 -0.33 -10.33
C ARG A 54 6.40 -1.80 -10.02
N ASP A 55 7.50 -2.55 -10.03
CA ASP A 55 7.51 -3.97 -9.68
C ASP A 55 7.00 -4.17 -8.25
N SER A 56 7.48 -3.37 -7.28
CA SER A 56 7.01 -3.43 -5.89
C SER A 56 5.52 -3.11 -5.74
N ARG A 57 5.01 -2.14 -6.50
CA ARG A 57 3.59 -1.77 -6.47
C ARG A 57 2.69 -2.79 -7.14
N THR A 58 3.19 -3.56 -8.10
CA THR A 58 2.46 -4.69 -8.69
C THR A 58 2.12 -5.73 -7.63
N VAL A 59 3.10 -6.12 -6.82
CA VAL A 59 2.85 -7.07 -5.70
C VAL A 59 1.91 -6.46 -4.67
N LYS A 60 2.12 -5.21 -4.28
CA LYS A 60 1.28 -4.49 -3.32
C LYS A 60 -0.18 -4.42 -3.74
N MET A 61 -0.42 -4.10 -5.02
CA MET A 61 -1.76 -3.82 -5.55
C MET A 61 -2.52 -5.07 -5.99
N LEU A 62 -1.82 -6.14 -6.39
CA LEU A 62 -2.43 -7.34 -6.96
C LEU A 62 -2.24 -8.60 -6.08
N PRO A 63 -2.54 -8.55 -4.75
CA PRO A 63 -2.29 -9.70 -3.87
C PRO A 63 -3.01 -10.97 -4.33
N HIS A 64 -4.17 -10.85 -4.97
CA HIS A 64 -4.94 -12.00 -5.46
C HIS A 64 -4.24 -12.80 -6.57
N ILE A 65 -3.25 -12.20 -7.25
CA ILE A 65 -2.41 -12.91 -8.23
C ILE A 65 -1.31 -13.71 -7.52
N PHE A 66 -0.72 -13.13 -6.48
CA PHE A 66 0.39 -13.76 -5.74
C PHE A 66 -0.09 -14.73 -4.67
N PHE A 67 -1.33 -14.60 -4.22
CA PHE A 67 -1.98 -15.40 -3.19
C PHE A 67 -3.41 -15.79 -3.62
N PRO A 68 -3.56 -16.61 -4.66
CA PRO A 68 -4.89 -16.92 -5.23
C PRO A 68 -5.84 -17.60 -4.24
N GLU A 69 -5.28 -18.34 -3.26
CA GLU A 69 -6.04 -19.06 -2.21
C GLU A 69 -6.27 -18.22 -0.94
N ALA A 70 -5.80 -16.96 -0.91
CA ALA A 70 -6.01 -16.12 0.24
C ALA A 70 -7.45 -15.60 0.28
N GLU A 71 -8.05 -15.67 1.45
CA GLU A 71 -9.35 -15.05 1.74
C GLU A 71 -9.14 -13.59 2.19
N TYR A 72 -8.12 -13.38 3.03
CA TYR A 72 -7.74 -12.05 3.50
C TYR A 72 -6.24 -11.82 3.32
N SER A 73 -5.88 -10.57 3.05
CA SER A 73 -4.50 -10.13 3.04
C SER A 73 -4.30 -8.82 3.77
N LEU A 74 -3.20 -8.74 4.52
CA LEU A 74 -2.68 -7.52 5.12
C LEU A 74 -1.36 -7.17 4.44
N TYR A 75 -1.35 -6.09 3.66
CA TYR A 75 -0.12 -5.46 3.20
C TYR A 75 0.40 -4.49 4.26
N VAL A 76 1.70 -4.49 4.49
CA VAL A 76 2.41 -3.48 5.26
C VAL A 76 3.66 -3.04 4.53
N ASP A 77 3.97 -1.72 4.51
CA ASP A 77 5.26 -1.23 4.04
C ASP A 77 6.38 -1.78 4.93
N GLY A 78 7.60 -1.93 4.42
CA GLY A 78 8.71 -2.57 5.11
C GLY A 78 9.11 -1.93 6.46
N ASN A 79 8.71 -0.68 6.68
CA ASN A 79 8.92 0.04 7.93
C ASN A 79 7.69 0.02 8.88
N ILE A 80 6.68 -0.81 8.59
CA ILE A 80 5.47 -0.96 9.41
C ILE A 80 5.40 -2.37 9.97
N ILE A 81 5.30 -2.49 11.28
CA ILE A 81 5.27 -3.75 12.01
C ILE A 81 3.89 -3.93 12.62
N SER A 82 3.15 -4.96 12.21
CA SER A 82 1.89 -5.33 12.87
C SER A 82 2.17 -6.04 14.20
N LYS A 83 1.60 -5.54 15.28
CA LYS A 83 1.75 -6.08 16.64
C LYS A 83 0.60 -6.99 17.05
N VAL A 84 -0.49 -6.97 16.31
CA VAL A 84 -1.69 -7.77 16.61
C VAL A 84 -1.94 -8.82 15.53
N PRO A 85 -2.62 -9.93 15.86
CA PRO A 85 -3.02 -10.91 14.85
C PRO A 85 -3.94 -10.30 13.80
N ILE A 86 -3.75 -10.68 12.54
CA ILE A 86 -4.60 -10.20 11.42
C ILE A 86 -6.11 -10.45 11.70
N GLN A 87 -6.47 -11.54 12.38
CA GLN A 87 -7.86 -11.87 12.68
C GLN A 87 -8.55 -10.78 13.53
N ARG A 88 -7.80 -10.13 14.44
CA ARG A 88 -8.34 -9.02 15.22
C ARG A 88 -8.73 -7.85 14.32
N MET A 89 -7.85 -7.51 13.37
CA MET A 89 -8.12 -6.43 12.42
C MET A 89 -9.26 -6.76 11.46
N ILE A 90 -9.36 -8.02 10.99
CA ILE A 90 -10.47 -8.48 10.15
C ILE A 90 -11.79 -8.27 10.87
N ASN A 91 -11.90 -8.72 12.12
CA ASN A 91 -13.12 -8.61 12.90
C ASN A 91 -13.53 -7.16 13.21
N GLU A 92 -12.55 -6.26 13.35
CA GLU A 92 -12.81 -4.87 13.72
C GLU A 92 -13.05 -3.97 12.50
N TYR A 93 -12.35 -4.22 11.39
CA TYR A 93 -12.33 -3.28 10.25
C TYR A 93 -13.03 -3.80 9.00
N LEU A 94 -13.34 -5.09 8.91
CA LEU A 94 -13.98 -5.69 7.74
C LEU A 94 -15.34 -6.34 8.06
N GLU A 95 -16.07 -5.80 9.04
CA GLU A 95 -17.42 -6.26 9.33
C GLU A 95 -18.36 -5.90 8.16
N ASP A 96 -18.39 -4.62 7.78
CA ASP A 96 -19.26 -4.08 6.72
C ASP A 96 -18.52 -3.78 5.41
N ASP A 97 -17.20 -3.65 5.45
CA ASP A 97 -16.35 -3.31 4.31
C ASP A 97 -15.43 -4.47 3.91
N ASP A 98 -14.99 -4.48 2.66
CA ASP A 98 -14.04 -5.47 2.14
C ASP A 98 -12.59 -4.98 2.12
N ILE A 99 -12.36 -3.71 2.46
CA ILE A 99 -11.03 -3.08 2.48
C ILE A 99 -10.94 -2.04 3.58
N ALA A 100 -9.80 -2.04 4.30
CA ALA A 100 -9.48 -1.04 5.30
C ALA A 100 -8.09 -0.45 5.07
N VAL A 101 -7.97 0.88 5.21
CA VAL A 101 -6.72 1.65 5.06
C VAL A 101 -6.72 2.81 6.04
N PHE A 102 -5.55 3.38 6.34
CA PHE A 102 -5.46 4.60 7.13
C PHE A 102 -5.87 5.83 6.33
N LYS A 103 -6.63 6.74 6.95
CA LYS A 103 -6.78 8.12 6.46
C LYS A 103 -5.40 8.79 6.38
N HIS A 104 -5.22 9.65 5.39
CA HIS A 104 -4.04 10.49 5.36
C HIS A 104 -4.10 11.51 6.50
N HIS A 105 -3.00 11.67 7.24
CA HIS A 105 -2.98 12.41 8.50
C HIS A 105 -3.08 13.95 8.35
N THR A 106 -2.76 14.50 7.17
CA THR A 106 -2.74 15.97 6.95
C THR A 106 -3.55 16.44 5.77
N ARG A 107 -3.90 15.55 4.83
CA ARG A 107 -4.62 15.90 3.59
C ARG A 107 -5.79 14.95 3.37
N ASP A 108 -6.79 15.43 2.66
CA ASP A 108 -8.01 14.69 2.30
C ASP A 108 -8.37 14.81 0.80
N CYS A 109 -7.44 15.34 0.00
CA CYS A 109 -7.65 15.62 -1.41
C CYS A 109 -6.48 15.12 -2.26
N LEU A 110 -6.77 14.32 -3.30
CA LEU A 110 -5.74 13.79 -4.21
C LEU A 110 -5.00 14.91 -4.98
N PHE A 111 -5.67 16.04 -5.26
CA PHE A 111 -5.02 17.17 -5.93
C PHE A 111 -4.02 17.88 -5.02
N GLN A 112 -4.31 17.99 -3.72
CA GLN A 112 -3.36 18.50 -2.73
C GLN A 112 -2.16 17.55 -2.58
N GLU A 113 -2.38 16.22 -2.59
CA GLU A 113 -1.30 15.24 -2.58
C GLU A 113 -0.42 15.37 -3.82
N ALA A 114 -1.03 15.55 -4.99
CA ALA A 114 -0.31 15.75 -6.24
C ALA A 114 0.60 17.00 -6.20
N GLN A 115 0.09 18.11 -5.71
CA GLN A 115 0.87 19.34 -5.53
C GLN A 115 2.04 19.14 -4.55
N GLU A 116 1.80 18.45 -3.46
CA GLU A 116 2.86 18.12 -2.49
C GLU A 116 3.92 17.20 -3.09
N CYS A 117 3.50 16.20 -3.89
CA CYS A 117 4.44 15.34 -4.60
C CYS A 117 5.33 16.12 -5.59
N ILE A 118 4.76 17.13 -6.28
CA ILE A 118 5.52 18.04 -7.16
C ILE A 118 6.50 18.87 -6.32
N ARG A 119 6.02 19.47 -5.23
CA ARG A 119 6.84 20.31 -4.33
C ARG A 119 8.04 19.54 -3.78
N LEU A 120 7.84 18.28 -3.41
CA LEU A 120 8.88 17.41 -2.86
C LEU A 120 9.71 16.68 -3.94
N GLY A 121 9.36 16.82 -5.22
CA GLY A 121 10.04 16.14 -6.32
C GLY A 121 9.94 14.61 -6.22
N LEU A 122 8.80 14.07 -5.80
CA LEU A 122 8.59 12.63 -5.60
C LEU A 122 8.36 11.86 -6.91
N ASP A 123 8.05 12.55 -7.99
CA ASP A 123 8.00 12.08 -9.37
C ASP A 123 8.14 13.29 -10.32
N ASP A 124 8.22 13.03 -11.61
CA ASP A 124 8.27 14.07 -12.63
C ASP A 124 7.00 14.92 -12.61
N LYS A 125 7.16 16.25 -12.56
CA LYS A 125 6.05 17.20 -12.49
C LYS A 125 5.07 17.00 -13.64
N ASP A 126 5.56 16.91 -14.88
CA ASP A 126 4.69 16.79 -16.05
C ASP A 126 3.92 15.47 -16.05
N VAL A 127 4.50 14.41 -15.46
CA VAL A 127 3.82 13.12 -15.30
C VAL A 127 2.69 13.25 -14.28
N ILE A 128 2.93 13.91 -13.14
CA ILE A 128 1.90 14.14 -12.11
C ILE A 128 0.76 14.99 -12.66
N GLU A 129 1.08 16.10 -13.35
CA GLU A 129 0.09 17.01 -13.92
C GLU A 129 -0.77 16.31 -14.98
N ARG A 130 -0.18 15.58 -15.93
CA ARG A 130 -0.94 14.79 -16.91
C ARG A 130 -1.79 13.71 -16.25
N HIS A 131 -1.32 13.11 -15.16
CA HIS A 131 -2.08 12.12 -14.42
C HIS A 131 -3.33 12.74 -13.79
N THR A 132 -3.18 13.86 -13.08
CA THR A 132 -4.29 14.53 -12.41
C THR A 132 -5.26 15.23 -13.37
N GLU A 133 -4.81 15.68 -14.55
CA GLU A 133 -5.72 16.22 -15.58
C GLU A 133 -6.76 15.17 -16.03
N ARG A 134 -6.43 13.88 -16.01
CA ARG A 134 -7.42 12.81 -16.28
C ARG A 134 -8.51 12.74 -15.23
N TYR A 135 -8.30 13.29 -14.07
CA TYR A 135 -9.25 13.34 -12.95
C TYR A 135 -10.05 14.64 -12.91
N LYS A 136 -10.00 15.44 -13.98
CA LYS A 136 -10.78 16.65 -14.09
C LYS A 136 -12.26 16.39 -13.86
N GLY A 137 -12.87 17.13 -12.93
CA GLY A 137 -14.25 16.93 -12.49
C GLY A 137 -14.42 15.94 -11.34
N PHE A 138 -13.36 15.27 -10.90
CA PHE A 138 -13.40 14.52 -9.65
C PHE A 138 -13.51 15.52 -8.48
N PRO A 139 -14.43 15.29 -7.52
CA PRO A 139 -14.62 16.22 -6.41
C PRO A 139 -13.36 16.33 -5.54
N GLU A 140 -13.05 17.55 -5.12
CA GLU A 140 -12.04 17.78 -4.09
C GLU A 140 -12.53 17.25 -2.73
N HIS A 141 -11.60 16.96 -1.82
CA HIS A 141 -11.89 16.54 -0.45
C HIS A 141 -12.74 15.24 -0.33
N LYS A 142 -12.60 14.34 -1.29
CA LYS A 142 -13.23 13.00 -1.26
C LYS A 142 -12.49 11.97 -0.42
N GLY A 143 -11.51 12.39 0.35
CA GLY A 143 -10.63 11.56 1.15
C GLY A 143 -9.29 11.28 0.47
N LEU A 144 -8.29 11.10 1.29
CA LEU A 144 -6.96 10.65 0.92
C LEU A 144 -6.50 9.59 1.92
N TYR A 145 -5.73 8.60 1.45
CA TYR A 145 -5.42 7.43 2.25
C TYR A 145 -3.92 7.12 2.24
N GLN A 146 -3.41 6.72 3.41
CA GLN A 146 -2.04 6.20 3.53
C GLN A 146 -2.03 4.73 3.11
N CYS A 147 -1.47 4.45 1.95
CA CYS A 147 -1.42 3.10 1.42
C CYS A 147 -0.28 2.24 2.02
N GLY A 148 0.36 2.66 3.12
CA GLY A 148 1.40 1.90 3.81
C GLY A 148 0.89 0.65 4.52
N MET A 149 -0.41 0.63 4.88
CA MET A 149 -1.11 -0.53 5.39
C MET A 149 -2.42 -0.69 4.62
N ILE A 150 -2.72 -1.91 4.14
CA ILE A 150 -3.96 -2.22 3.42
C ILE A 150 -4.43 -3.61 3.84
N LEU A 151 -5.57 -3.66 4.52
CA LEU A 151 -6.26 -4.92 4.84
C LEU A 151 -7.37 -5.16 3.82
N ARG A 152 -7.47 -6.37 3.26
CA ARG A 152 -8.42 -6.72 2.21
C ARG A 152 -9.06 -8.09 2.42
N ARG A 153 -10.36 -8.19 2.12
CA ARG A 153 -11.04 -9.44 1.80
C ARG A 153 -10.96 -9.66 0.28
N HIS A 154 -10.55 -10.84 -0.19
CA HIS A 154 -10.32 -11.12 -1.61
C HIS A 154 -11.63 -11.43 -2.37
N THR A 155 -12.63 -10.55 -2.27
CA THR A 155 -13.87 -10.65 -3.05
C THR A 155 -13.64 -10.31 -4.53
N PRO A 156 -14.54 -10.74 -5.44
CA PRO A 156 -14.46 -10.33 -6.85
C PRO A 156 -14.47 -8.81 -7.05
N ARG A 157 -15.16 -8.07 -6.16
CA ARG A 157 -15.18 -6.60 -6.18
C ARG A 157 -13.82 -6.01 -5.86
N ILE A 158 -13.16 -6.50 -4.81
CA ILE A 158 -11.82 -6.05 -4.44
C ILE A 158 -10.76 -6.45 -5.47
N LYS A 159 -10.89 -7.62 -6.11
CA LYS A 159 -10.01 -8.00 -7.22
C LYS A 159 -10.10 -6.98 -8.37
N ARG A 160 -11.31 -6.61 -8.81
CA ARG A 160 -11.50 -5.57 -9.84
C ARG A 160 -10.94 -4.20 -9.42
N LEU A 161 -11.19 -3.78 -8.18
CA LEU A 161 -10.61 -2.55 -7.63
C LEU A 161 -9.08 -2.57 -7.72
N ASN A 162 -8.45 -3.65 -7.30
CA ASN A 162 -7.00 -3.82 -7.31
C ASN A 162 -6.44 -3.74 -8.75
N GLU A 163 -7.07 -4.40 -9.71
CA GLU A 163 -6.70 -4.39 -11.12
C GLU A 163 -6.85 -2.98 -11.73
N ALA A 164 -7.97 -2.31 -11.46
CA ALA A 164 -8.21 -0.94 -11.90
C ALA A 164 -7.18 0.04 -11.31
N TRP A 165 -6.88 -0.09 -10.00
CA TRP A 165 -5.87 0.72 -9.34
C TRP A 165 -4.47 0.51 -9.90
N HIS A 166 -4.08 -0.74 -10.13
CA HIS A 166 -2.80 -1.07 -10.74
C HIS A 166 -2.68 -0.52 -12.16
N ALA A 167 -3.73 -0.67 -12.99
CA ALA A 167 -3.76 -0.12 -14.35
C ALA A 167 -3.60 1.41 -14.34
N GLU A 168 -4.31 2.10 -13.44
CA GLU A 168 -4.24 3.55 -13.28
C GLU A 168 -2.83 4.00 -12.82
N TYR A 169 -2.25 3.29 -11.86
CA TYR A 169 -0.88 3.52 -11.39
C TYR A 169 0.16 3.29 -12.50
N CYS A 170 0.03 2.25 -13.31
CA CYS A 170 0.99 1.93 -14.38
C CYS A 170 1.02 2.98 -15.49
N THR A 171 -0.10 3.67 -15.73
CA THR A 171 -0.23 4.71 -16.77
C THR A 171 -0.05 6.14 -16.23
N GLY A 172 0.15 6.29 -14.93
CA GLY A 172 0.25 7.59 -14.25
C GLY A 172 1.54 7.77 -13.46
N ALA A 173 1.48 8.70 -12.51
CA ALA A 173 2.55 8.98 -11.56
C ALA A 173 2.83 7.78 -10.64
N LYS A 174 4.10 7.64 -10.23
CA LYS A 174 4.55 6.57 -9.33
C LYS A 174 4.17 6.82 -7.86
N ARG A 175 3.00 7.45 -7.66
CA ARG A 175 2.40 7.75 -6.35
C ARG A 175 1.03 7.11 -6.26
N ASP A 176 0.98 5.98 -5.57
CA ASP A 176 -0.21 5.14 -5.40
C ASP A 176 -1.38 5.88 -4.72
N GLN A 177 -1.08 6.82 -3.83
CA GLN A 177 -2.08 7.62 -3.10
C GLN A 177 -2.86 8.59 -4.01
N ILE A 178 -2.28 9.04 -5.13
CA ILE A 178 -2.96 9.97 -6.05
C ILE A 178 -4.13 9.28 -6.77
N SER A 179 -3.93 8.05 -7.25
CA SER A 179 -4.93 7.33 -8.03
C SER A 179 -5.95 6.58 -7.17
N PHE A 180 -5.63 6.22 -5.93
CA PHE A 180 -6.47 5.35 -5.11
C PHE A 180 -7.87 5.93 -4.84
N PRO A 181 -8.04 7.20 -4.40
CA PRO A 181 -9.37 7.78 -4.17
C PRO A 181 -10.23 7.82 -5.44
N TYR A 182 -9.62 8.15 -6.57
CA TYR A 182 -10.31 8.17 -7.87
C TYR A 182 -10.84 6.80 -8.26
N VAL A 183 -10.01 5.76 -8.11
CA VAL A 183 -10.40 4.39 -8.46
C VAL A 183 -11.46 3.84 -7.51
N LEU A 184 -11.39 4.16 -6.21
CA LEU A 184 -12.44 3.80 -5.25
C LEU A 184 -13.81 4.33 -5.68
N GLU A 185 -13.90 5.60 -6.03
CA GLU A 185 -15.14 6.23 -6.49
C GLU A 185 -15.63 5.62 -7.80
N LYS A 186 -14.73 5.43 -8.76
CA LYS A 186 -15.04 4.86 -10.08
C LYS A 186 -15.57 3.42 -9.99
N GLU A 187 -15.00 2.59 -9.12
CA GLU A 187 -15.44 1.21 -8.89
C GLU A 187 -16.60 1.12 -7.88
N GLY A 188 -17.00 2.24 -7.30
CA GLY A 188 -18.08 2.32 -6.31
C GLY A 188 -17.78 1.53 -5.04
N VAL A 189 -16.50 1.43 -4.61
CA VAL A 189 -16.08 0.64 -3.45
C VAL A 189 -16.03 1.54 -2.21
N SER A 190 -16.80 1.19 -1.18
CA SER A 190 -16.65 1.74 0.16
C SER A 190 -15.42 1.13 0.84
N ILE A 191 -14.86 1.86 1.79
CA ILE A 191 -13.72 1.40 2.58
C ILE A 191 -13.91 1.75 4.04
N PHE A 192 -13.38 0.93 4.92
CA PHE A 192 -13.19 1.31 6.32
C PHE A 192 -11.94 2.21 6.42
N ALA A 193 -12.17 3.50 6.63
CA ALA A 193 -11.09 4.48 6.73
C ALA A 193 -10.65 4.65 8.19
N ILE A 194 -9.56 3.97 8.58
CA ILE A 194 -9.02 3.96 9.93
C ILE A 194 -8.43 5.33 10.24
N ASP A 195 -8.82 5.90 11.39
CA ASP A 195 -8.21 7.14 11.86
C ASP A 195 -6.75 6.87 12.28
N SER A 196 -5.81 7.48 11.57
CA SER A 196 -4.39 7.25 11.76
C SER A 196 -3.86 7.62 13.15
N TYR A 197 -4.54 8.50 13.88
CA TYR A 197 -4.11 8.91 15.22
C TYR A 197 -4.60 7.99 16.34
N ALA A 198 -5.79 7.38 16.18
CA ALA A 198 -6.40 6.61 17.25
C ALA A 198 -5.80 5.21 17.43
N TYR A 199 -5.21 4.61 16.37
CA TYR A 199 -4.83 3.19 16.37
C TYR A 199 -3.37 2.91 16.02
N LEU A 200 -2.57 3.95 15.71
CA LEU A 200 -1.19 3.77 15.26
C LEU A 200 -0.31 3.04 16.27
N HIS A 201 -0.49 3.34 17.56
CA HIS A 201 0.41 2.82 18.60
C HIS A 201 -0.01 1.46 19.18
N ASP A 202 -1.30 1.10 19.08
CA ASP A 202 -1.80 -0.16 19.65
C ASP A 202 -1.65 -1.35 18.70
N TYR A 203 -1.73 -1.10 17.38
CA TYR A 203 -1.73 -2.14 16.36
C TYR A 203 -0.44 -2.22 15.55
N PHE A 204 0.24 -1.10 15.39
CA PHE A 204 1.41 -0.99 14.53
C PHE A 204 2.54 -0.21 15.17
N VAL A 205 3.77 -0.59 14.83
CA VAL A 205 4.98 0.19 15.10
C VAL A 205 5.56 0.65 13.78
N TYR A 206 5.89 1.94 13.71
CA TYR A 206 6.58 2.53 12.58
C TYR A 206 8.07 2.66 12.92
N THR A 207 8.90 2.15 12.03
CA THR A 207 10.36 2.33 12.12
C THR A 207 10.83 3.32 11.06
N ASN A 208 12.01 3.88 11.25
CA ASN A 208 12.65 4.68 10.21
C ASN A 208 13.06 3.78 9.05
N HIS A 209 13.01 4.30 7.82
CA HIS A 209 13.61 3.62 6.70
C HIS A 209 15.11 3.39 6.93
N ALA A 210 15.63 2.24 6.54
CA ALA A 210 17.06 1.90 6.72
C ALA A 210 17.97 2.76 5.86
N LYS A 211 17.49 3.14 4.65
CA LYS A 211 18.12 4.17 3.83
C LYS A 211 17.19 5.38 3.80
N PRO A 212 17.73 6.60 3.95
CA PRO A 212 16.97 7.79 3.61
C PRO A 212 16.40 7.58 2.21
N SER A 213 15.14 7.86 2.00
CA SER A 213 14.61 7.89 0.64
C SER A 213 15.52 8.84 -0.14
N GLU A 214 15.78 8.59 -1.43
CA GLU A 214 16.54 9.52 -2.31
C GLU A 214 15.96 10.94 -2.28
N TRP A 215 14.84 11.12 -1.62
CA TRP A 215 14.03 12.31 -1.41
C TRP A 215 14.20 12.96 -0.03
N ALA A 216 14.78 12.27 0.97
CA ALA A 216 14.92 12.78 2.34
C ALA A 216 15.90 13.96 2.48
N GLY A 217 16.62 14.32 1.43
CA GLY A 217 17.50 15.49 1.38
C GLY A 217 16.87 16.74 0.74
N LYS A 218 15.56 16.71 0.42
CA LYS A 218 14.85 17.80 -0.26
C LYS A 218 13.71 18.40 0.58
N ILE A 219 13.72 18.16 1.89
CA ILE A 219 12.82 18.81 2.86
C ILE A 219 13.51 20.04 3.43
#